data_f8b0cd6caf9eca556c179b29f1b010de
#
_entry.id   f8b0cd6caf9eca556c179b29f1b010de
#
_cell.length_a   1.000
_cell.length_b   1.000
_cell.length_c   1.000
_cell.angle_alpha   90.00
_cell.angle_beta   90.00
_cell.angle_gamma   90.00
#
_symmetry.space_group_name_H-M   'P 1'
#
loop_
_entity.id
_entity.type
_entity.pdbx_description
1 polymer ?
#
loop_
_entity_poly.entity_id
_entity_poly.type
_entity_poly.pdbx_seq_one_letter_code
_entity_poly.pdbx_strand_id
1 'polypeptide(L)'
;MWAIVPIKTFESAKQRLASVLSPDERRSLMLAMARDVLTALARSQRLTGILIVSRTHEADALAQAFGTERFSESPDADLPAALTQASDYLVSHFGATGILIVPADVPLITEAEVDTVLADHVDVTVLPDAEHVGTNGLACTPPGRIPLLFDGKSFRPHVDAAFAAGVVPRIVPSAGFGLDVDTPDDLRALLTRGPATQTAVHLHRSGIAARLTERHGTRSNPH
;
A
#
# COMPACT_ATOMS: atom_id res chain seq x y z
N MET A 1 13.02 3.87 11.73
CA MET A 1 12.39 3.22 10.56
C MET A 1 11.74 4.27 9.68
N TRP A 2 11.93 4.25 8.37
CA TRP A 2 11.23 5.11 7.41
C TRP A 2 10.18 4.32 6.65
N ALA A 3 9.01 4.91 6.42
CA ALA A 3 8.02 4.30 5.52
C ALA A 3 8.26 4.77 4.07
N ILE A 4 8.12 3.88 3.09
CA ILE A 4 8.14 4.17 1.66
C ILE A 4 6.75 3.83 1.12
N VAL A 5 6.06 4.83 0.55
CA VAL A 5 4.72 4.68 -0.02
C VAL A 5 4.76 4.94 -1.53
N PRO A 6 4.80 3.88 -2.35
CA PRO A 6 4.71 4.04 -3.80
C PRO A 6 3.29 4.41 -4.21
N ILE A 7 3.17 5.46 -5.02
CA ILE A 7 1.91 5.89 -5.63
C ILE A 7 2.09 5.88 -7.14
N LYS A 8 1.55 4.86 -7.80
CA LYS A 8 1.58 4.73 -9.27
C LYS A 8 0.77 5.83 -9.97
N THR A 9 1.03 6.02 -11.25
CA THR A 9 0.24 6.92 -12.10
C THR A 9 -1.23 6.52 -12.09
N PHE A 10 -2.11 7.48 -11.85
CA PHE A 10 -3.54 7.25 -11.68
C PHE A 10 -4.24 6.78 -12.96
N GLU A 11 -3.68 7.07 -14.14
CA GLU A 11 -4.28 6.74 -15.44
C GLU A 11 -4.36 5.24 -15.72
N SER A 12 -3.35 4.48 -15.32
CA SER A 12 -3.28 3.01 -15.51
C SER A 12 -3.69 2.22 -14.26
N ALA A 13 -4.00 2.91 -13.15
CA ALA A 13 -4.30 2.24 -11.89
C ALA A 13 -5.67 1.57 -11.91
N LYS A 14 -5.77 0.42 -11.23
CA LYS A 14 -7.05 -0.24 -10.91
C LYS A 14 -7.91 -0.57 -12.14
N GLN A 15 -7.31 -1.08 -13.21
CA GLN A 15 -8.03 -1.45 -14.45
C GLN A 15 -9.13 -2.50 -14.20
N ARG A 16 -8.99 -3.38 -13.21
CA ARG A 16 -10.03 -4.35 -12.83
C ARG A 16 -11.29 -3.67 -12.28
N LEU A 17 -11.20 -2.42 -11.83
CA LEU A 17 -12.34 -1.60 -11.41
C LEU A 17 -13.00 -0.85 -12.57
N ALA A 18 -12.47 -0.88 -13.80
CA ALA A 18 -13.03 -0.16 -14.96
C ALA A 18 -14.44 -0.60 -15.33
N SER A 19 -14.85 -1.81 -14.92
CA SER A 19 -16.23 -2.29 -15.11
C SER A 19 -17.28 -1.57 -14.24
N VAL A 20 -16.84 -0.91 -13.15
CA VAL A 20 -17.72 -0.25 -12.17
C VAL A 20 -17.37 1.21 -11.91
N LEU A 21 -16.16 1.66 -12.26
CA LEU A 21 -15.66 3.01 -12.03
C LEU A 21 -15.14 3.66 -13.31
N SER A 22 -15.46 4.93 -13.51
CA SER A 22 -14.83 5.79 -14.53
C SER A 22 -13.34 6.05 -14.20
N PRO A 23 -12.55 6.57 -15.15
CA PRO A 23 -11.16 6.97 -14.89
C PRO A 23 -11.04 7.98 -13.73
N ASP A 24 -11.89 9.00 -13.67
CA ASP A 24 -11.89 10.02 -12.63
C ASP A 24 -12.28 9.45 -11.25
N GLU A 25 -13.24 8.52 -11.23
CA GLU A 25 -13.61 7.83 -9.99
C GLU A 25 -12.48 6.94 -9.49
N ARG A 26 -11.76 6.23 -10.36
CA ARG A 26 -10.57 5.45 -9.97
C ARG A 26 -9.45 6.34 -9.42
N ARG A 27 -9.20 7.50 -10.08
CA ARG A 27 -8.23 8.49 -9.59
C ARG A 27 -8.61 9.00 -8.20
N SER A 28 -9.87 9.39 -8.01
CA SER A 28 -10.36 9.90 -6.72
C SER A 28 -10.32 8.83 -5.63
N LEU A 29 -10.62 7.56 -5.97
CA LEU A 29 -10.50 6.41 -5.08
C LEU A 29 -9.05 6.20 -4.63
N MET A 30 -8.09 6.21 -5.58
CA MET A 30 -6.67 6.06 -5.26
C MET A 30 -6.19 7.14 -4.29
N LEU A 31 -6.61 8.39 -4.47
CA LEU A 31 -6.28 9.49 -3.55
C LEU A 31 -6.89 9.27 -2.16
N ALA A 32 -8.12 8.77 -2.08
CA ALA A 32 -8.77 8.47 -0.81
C ALA A 32 -8.03 7.35 -0.06
N MET A 33 -7.67 6.27 -0.74
CA MET A 33 -6.90 5.16 -0.17
C MET A 33 -5.52 5.60 0.30
N ALA A 34 -4.80 6.37 -0.53
CA ALA A 34 -3.49 6.92 -0.14
C ALA A 34 -3.58 7.78 1.13
N ARG A 35 -4.66 8.56 1.30
CA ARG A 35 -4.89 9.34 2.52
C ARG A 35 -5.12 8.48 3.75
N ASP A 36 -5.85 7.37 3.64
CA ASP A 36 -6.04 6.43 4.74
C ASP A 36 -4.70 5.81 5.16
N VAL A 37 -3.92 5.32 4.19
CA VAL A 37 -2.58 4.75 4.42
C VAL A 37 -1.65 5.78 5.08
N LEU A 38 -1.53 6.98 4.50
CA LEU A 38 -0.68 8.04 5.04
C LEU A 38 -1.13 8.48 6.44
N THR A 39 -2.45 8.49 6.72
CA THR A 39 -2.97 8.81 8.05
C THR A 39 -2.52 7.79 9.08
N ALA A 40 -2.59 6.50 8.77
CA ALA A 40 -2.14 5.44 9.68
C ALA A 40 -0.62 5.51 9.92
N LEU A 41 0.16 5.70 8.86
CA LEU A 41 1.63 5.80 8.96
C LEU A 41 2.08 7.06 9.71
N ALA A 42 1.44 8.22 9.46
CA ALA A 42 1.80 9.48 10.11
C ALA A 42 1.52 9.50 11.63
N ARG A 43 0.62 8.65 12.11
CA ARG A 43 0.33 8.49 13.53
C ARG A 43 1.24 7.51 14.25
N SER A 44 1.92 6.62 13.51
CA SER A 44 2.80 5.61 14.09
C SER A 44 3.94 6.25 14.90
N GLN A 45 4.14 5.76 16.11
CA GLN A 45 5.21 6.21 17.01
C GLN A 45 6.56 5.55 16.70
N ARG A 46 6.60 4.61 15.76
CA ARG A 46 7.79 3.84 15.39
C ARG A 46 8.42 4.27 14.07
N LEU A 47 7.75 5.15 13.34
CA LEU A 47 8.27 5.72 12.09
C LEU A 47 8.97 7.06 12.36
N THR A 48 10.14 7.23 11.77
CA THR A 48 10.91 8.50 11.80
C THR A 48 10.37 9.48 10.76
N GLY A 49 9.85 8.97 9.64
CA GLY A 49 9.30 9.75 8.56
C GLY A 49 8.69 8.86 7.47
N ILE A 50 8.09 9.51 6.50
CA ILE A 50 7.42 8.89 5.36
C ILE A 50 8.01 9.49 4.08
N LEU A 51 8.33 8.65 3.10
CA LEU A 51 8.73 9.03 1.75
C LEU A 51 7.67 8.58 0.76
N ILE A 52 7.02 9.50 0.08
CA ILE A 52 6.12 9.20 -1.03
C ILE A 52 6.96 9.07 -2.30
N VAL A 53 6.81 7.95 -3.01
CA VAL A 53 7.47 7.68 -4.30
C VAL A 53 6.45 7.74 -5.41
N SER A 54 6.58 8.70 -6.31
CA SER A 54 5.65 8.88 -7.42
C SER A 54 6.19 9.89 -8.45
N ARG A 55 5.66 9.90 -9.65
CA ARG A 55 5.91 10.89 -10.71
C ARG A 55 4.76 11.88 -10.90
N THR A 56 3.71 11.78 -10.11
CA THR A 56 2.48 12.55 -10.31
C THR A 56 2.43 13.80 -9.44
N HIS A 57 1.81 14.87 -9.93
CA HIS A 57 1.61 16.11 -9.16
C HIS A 57 0.69 15.93 -7.94
N GLU A 58 -0.21 14.94 -8.00
CA GLU A 58 -1.07 14.61 -6.86
C GLU A 58 -0.27 14.16 -5.63
N ALA A 59 0.88 13.53 -5.87
CA ALA A 59 1.79 13.15 -4.80
C ALA A 59 2.43 14.36 -4.11
N ASP A 60 2.63 15.48 -4.81
CA ASP A 60 3.14 16.72 -4.21
C ASP A 60 2.13 17.30 -3.21
N ALA A 61 0.84 17.31 -3.59
CA ALA A 61 -0.23 17.76 -2.70
C ALA A 61 -0.40 16.84 -1.48
N LEU A 62 -0.25 15.52 -1.64
CA LEU A 62 -0.25 14.58 -0.53
C LEU A 62 0.97 14.80 0.38
N ALA A 63 2.16 14.95 -0.17
CA ALA A 63 3.38 15.20 0.60
C ALA A 63 3.25 16.48 1.44
N GLN A 64 2.76 17.55 0.85
CA GLN A 64 2.50 18.81 1.57
C GLN A 64 1.45 18.63 2.67
N ALA A 65 0.35 17.92 2.39
CA ALA A 65 -0.75 17.75 3.34
C ALA A 65 -0.36 16.91 4.57
N PHE A 66 0.55 15.96 4.41
CA PHE A 66 1.00 15.05 5.47
C PHE A 66 2.40 15.40 6.04
N GLY A 67 3.07 16.41 5.51
CA GLY A 67 4.42 16.79 5.94
C GLY A 67 5.45 15.70 5.67
N THR A 68 5.30 14.98 4.55
CA THR A 68 6.18 13.86 4.19
C THR A 68 7.24 14.28 3.18
N GLU A 69 8.31 13.48 3.10
CA GLU A 69 9.29 13.60 2.02
C GLU A 69 8.72 13.10 0.69
N ARG A 70 9.30 13.54 -0.40
CA ARG A 70 8.86 13.22 -1.74
C ARG A 70 10.05 12.80 -2.61
N PHE A 71 9.92 11.66 -3.28
CA PHE A 71 10.89 11.16 -4.25
C PHE A 71 10.23 10.92 -5.60
N SER A 72 10.84 11.44 -6.66
CA SER A 72 10.42 11.17 -8.04
C SER A 72 11.37 10.14 -8.64
N GLU A 73 10.84 8.96 -8.89
CA GLU A 73 11.61 7.88 -9.51
C GLU A 73 11.96 8.17 -10.97
N SER A 74 12.99 7.50 -11.50
CA SER A 74 13.40 7.63 -12.92
C SER A 74 12.25 7.24 -13.86
N PRO A 75 12.08 7.89 -15.02
CA PRO A 75 10.98 7.65 -15.94
C PRO A 75 10.82 6.20 -16.39
N ASP A 76 11.93 5.49 -16.54
CA ASP A 76 11.97 4.10 -17.02
C ASP A 76 12.03 3.08 -15.88
N ALA A 77 11.99 3.51 -14.62
CA ALA A 77 12.04 2.61 -13.48
C ALA A 77 10.72 1.83 -13.35
N ASP A 78 10.82 0.51 -13.26
CA ASP A 78 9.74 -0.32 -12.76
C ASP A 78 9.59 -0.14 -11.23
N LEU A 79 8.59 -0.77 -10.62
CA LEU A 79 8.34 -0.60 -9.19
C LEU A 79 9.51 -1.09 -8.32
N PRO A 80 10.13 -2.27 -8.54
CA PRO A 80 11.32 -2.69 -7.81
C PRO A 80 12.49 -1.70 -7.89
N ALA A 81 12.78 -1.19 -9.08
CA ALA A 81 13.85 -0.20 -9.29
C ALA A 81 13.53 1.14 -8.60
N ALA A 82 12.29 1.62 -8.71
CA ALA A 82 11.83 2.84 -8.04
C ALA A 82 11.96 2.74 -6.50
N LEU A 83 11.56 1.61 -5.93
CA LEU A 83 11.66 1.36 -4.49
C LEU A 83 13.13 1.26 -4.03
N THR A 84 13.99 0.64 -4.84
CA THR A 84 15.44 0.57 -4.57
C THR A 84 16.05 1.97 -4.57
N GLN A 85 15.79 2.78 -5.61
CA GLN A 85 16.25 4.17 -5.68
C GLN A 85 15.76 4.99 -4.47
N ALA A 86 14.50 4.82 -4.07
CA ALA A 86 13.93 5.50 -2.91
C ALA A 86 14.58 5.06 -1.59
N SER A 87 14.87 3.77 -1.46
CA SER A 87 15.60 3.22 -0.30
C SER A 87 17.01 3.81 -0.20
N ASP A 88 17.76 3.83 -1.31
CA ASP A 88 19.11 4.40 -1.38
C ASP A 88 19.11 5.90 -1.08
N TYR A 89 18.09 6.61 -1.55
CA TYR A 89 17.87 8.03 -1.23
C TYR A 89 17.69 8.25 0.28
N LEU A 90 16.86 7.43 0.94
CA LEU A 90 16.66 7.51 2.39
C LEU A 90 17.94 7.20 3.18
N VAL A 91 18.73 6.23 2.75
CA VAL A 91 20.01 5.91 3.38
C VAL A 91 20.99 7.08 3.25
N SER A 92 21.15 7.62 2.04
CA SER A 92 22.14 8.64 1.73
C SER A 92 21.81 10.01 2.32
N HIS A 93 20.53 10.40 2.35
CA HIS A 93 20.11 11.75 2.77
C HIS A 93 19.61 11.83 4.21
N PHE A 94 19.06 10.75 4.73
CA PHE A 94 18.46 10.72 6.07
C PHE A 94 19.11 9.72 7.02
N GLY A 95 20.13 8.96 6.57
CA GLY A 95 20.79 7.95 7.39
C GLY A 95 19.83 6.84 7.84
N ALA A 96 18.85 6.49 7.01
CA ALA A 96 17.84 5.49 7.35
C ALA A 96 18.50 4.14 7.64
N THR A 97 18.24 3.58 8.81
CA THR A 97 18.74 2.26 9.23
C THR A 97 17.76 1.13 8.97
N GLY A 98 16.52 1.45 8.61
CA GLY A 98 15.47 0.48 8.24
C GLY A 98 14.35 1.15 7.47
N ILE A 99 13.68 0.38 6.64
CA ILE A 99 12.55 0.81 5.81
C ILE A 99 11.34 -0.10 6.02
N LEU A 100 10.15 0.48 5.89
CA LEU A 100 8.87 -0.22 5.77
C LEU A 100 8.21 0.21 4.46
N ILE A 101 8.05 -0.68 3.49
CA ILE A 101 7.34 -0.41 2.24
C ILE A 101 5.87 -0.75 2.45
N VAL A 102 4.99 0.19 2.11
CA VAL A 102 3.52 0.03 2.20
C VAL A 102 2.88 0.57 0.93
N PRO A 103 2.21 -0.26 0.11
CA PRO A 103 1.43 0.20 -1.02
C PRO A 103 0.31 1.17 -0.60
N ALA A 104 -0.06 2.10 -1.50
CA ALA A 104 -1.07 3.12 -1.21
C ALA A 104 -2.53 2.61 -1.30
N ASP A 105 -2.75 1.34 -1.55
CA ASP A 105 -4.04 0.69 -1.80
C ASP A 105 -4.47 -0.33 -0.74
N VAL A 106 -3.86 -0.24 0.45
CA VAL A 106 -4.24 -0.99 1.65
C VAL A 106 -4.92 -0.09 2.70
N PRO A 107 -6.10 0.50 2.40
CA PRO A 107 -6.70 1.59 3.18
C PRO A 107 -7.22 1.16 4.57
N LEU A 108 -7.18 -0.12 4.89
CA LEU A 108 -7.62 -0.65 6.19
C LEU A 108 -6.51 -0.74 7.23
N ILE A 109 -5.25 -0.42 6.88
CA ILE A 109 -4.18 -0.42 7.88
C ILE A 109 -4.45 0.61 8.98
N THR A 110 -4.02 0.27 10.18
CA THR A 110 -4.14 1.14 11.35
C THR A 110 -2.77 1.46 11.94
N GLU A 111 -2.68 2.59 12.64
CA GLU A 111 -1.50 2.95 13.45
C GLU A 111 -1.07 1.80 14.36
N ALA A 112 -2.03 1.19 15.06
CA ALA A 112 -1.76 0.10 16.00
C ALA A 112 -1.17 -1.15 15.32
N GLU A 113 -1.63 -1.49 14.10
CA GLU A 113 -1.05 -2.59 13.33
C GLU A 113 0.38 -2.27 12.88
N VAL A 114 0.63 -1.05 12.39
CA VAL A 114 1.98 -0.60 12.02
C VAL A 114 2.92 -0.67 13.22
N ASP A 115 2.52 -0.14 14.36
CA ASP A 115 3.34 -0.15 15.58
C ASP A 115 3.59 -1.57 16.10
N THR A 116 2.59 -2.46 16.04
CA THR A 116 2.74 -3.88 16.41
C THR A 116 3.71 -4.61 15.49
N VAL A 117 3.59 -4.39 14.18
CA VAL A 117 4.51 -4.98 13.20
C VAL A 117 5.96 -4.55 13.47
N LEU A 118 6.17 -3.27 13.72
CA LEU A 118 7.50 -2.69 13.93
C LEU A 118 8.06 -2.96 15.34
N ALA A 119 7.21 -3.25 16.34
CA ALA A 119 7.64 -3.57 17.68
C ALA A 119 8.57 -4.80 17.73
N ASP A 120 8.19 -5.84 16.97
CA ASP A 120 8.88 -7.14 16.95
C ASP A 120 9.71 -7.34 15.66
N HIS A 121 9.94 -6.26 14.90
CA HIS A 121 10.76 -6.33 13.69
C HIS A 121 12.25 -6.39 14.04
N VAL A 122 12.98 -7.28 13.35
CA VAL A 122 14.44 -7.43 13.51
C VAL A 122 15.14 -7.20 12.18
N ASP A 123 15.12 -8.17 11.28
CA ASP A 123 15.81 -8.11 9.97
C ASP A 123 14.85 -7.91 8.80
N VAL A 124 13.93 -8.88 8.60
CA VAL A 124 12.95 -8.90 7.53
C VAL A 124 11.59 -9.29 8.08
N THR A 125 10.57 -8.46 7.82
CA THR A 125 9.17 -8.77 8.12
C THR A 125 8.35 -8.63 6.85
N VAL A 126 7.61 -9.68 6.49
CA VAL A 126 6.75 -9.73 5.30
C VAL A 126 5.29 -9.74 5.74
N LEU A 127 4.50 -8.81 5.21
CA LEU A 127 3.06 -8.75 5.40
C LEU A 127 2.39 -9.14 4.07
N PRO A 128 1.87 -10.35 3.95
CA PRO A 128 1.22 -10.82 2.74
C PRO A 128 -0.15 -10.17 2.53
N ASP A 129 -0.67 -10.27 1.30
CA ASP A 129 -2.10 -10.17 1.03
C ASP A 129 -2.85 -11.35 1.68
N ALA A 130 -4.19 -11.31 1.68
CA ALA A 130 -5.02 -12.36 2.28
C ALA A 130 -4.85 -13.74 1.62
N GLU A 131 -4.44 -13.78 0.35
CA GLU A 131 -4.24 -15.00 -0.44
C GLU A 131 -2.81 -15.53 -0.34
N HIS A 132 -1.89 -14.82 0.31
CA HIS A 132 -0.46 -15.13 0.39
C HIS A 132 0.21 -15.25 -1.00
N VAL A 133 -0.19 -14.41 -1.94
CA VAL A 133 0.35 -14.28 -3.30
C VAL A 133 1.20 -13.03 -3.43
N GLY A 134 0.66 -11.88 -3.05
CA GLY A 134 1.34 -10.59 -3.04
C GLY A 134 1.93 -10.22 -1.68
N THR A 135 2.67 -9.12 -1.65
CA THR A 135 3.24 -8.51 -0.45
C THR A 135 2.67 -7.10 -0.29
N ASN A 136 1.88 -6.89 0.76
CA ASN A 136 1.24 -5.61 1.08
C ASN A 136 2.00 -4.81 2.15
N GLY A 137 3.10 -5.36 2.63
CA GLY A 137 4.05 -4.67 3.48
C GLY A 137 5.36 -5.42 3.57
N LEU A 138 6.48 -4.71 3.54
CA LEU A 138 7.81 -5.28 3.69
C LEU A 138 8.68 -4.37 4.55
N ALA A 139 9.11 -4.85 5.72
CA ALA A 139 10.09 -4.15 6.53
C ALA A 139 11.47 -4.82 6.40
N CYS A 140 12.50 -3.99 6.21
CA CYS A 140 13.90 -4.43 6.11
C CYS A 140 14.81 -3.59 6.98
N THR A 141 15.65 -4.23 7.79
CA THR A 141 16.76 -3.64 8.56
C THR A 141 18.02 -4.49 8.38
N PRO A 142 19.11 -3.97 7.82
CA PRO A 142 19.20 -2.66 7.17
C PRO A 142 18.39 -2.60 5.86
N PRO A 143 18.21 -1.40 5.28
CA PRO A 143 17.75 -1.25 3.91
C PRO A 143 18.64 -2.05 2.96
N GLY A 144 18.05 -2.70 1.95
CA GLY A 144 18.80 -3.59 1.04
C GLY A 144 19.14 -4.97 1.62
N ARG A 145 18.60 -5.35 2.80
CA ARG A 145 18.80 -6.69 3.39
C ARG A 145 18.38 -7.81 2.45
N ILE A 146 17.34 -7.57 1.66
CA ILE A 146 16.88 -8.43 0.55
C ILE A 146 16.50 -7.54 -0.64
N PRO A 147 16.47 -8.08 -1.88
CA PRO A 147 15.95 -7.37 -3.04
C PRO A 147 14.45 -7.07 -2.89
N LEU A 148 14.00 -5.95 -3.45
CA LEU A 148 12.62 -5.48 -3.41
C LEU A 148 11.86 -5.98 -4.65
N LEU A 149 11.12 -7.09 -4.52
CA LEU A 149 10.57 -7.88 -5.63
C LEU A 149 9.05 -7.67 -5.78
N PHE A 150 8.60 -6.42 -5.90
CA PHE A 150 7.17 -6.06 -5.99
C PHE A 150 6.64 -6.18 -7.43
N ASP A 151 6.20 -7.38 -7.84
CA ASP A 151 5.65 -7.69 -9.18
C ASP A 151 4.19 -8.19 -9.15
N GLY A 152 3.53 -8.16 -7.99
CA GLY A 152 2.16 -8.66 -7.79
C GLY A 152 2.06 -10.13 -7.37
N LYS A 153 3.16 -10.90 -7.41
CA LYS A 153 3.26 -12.26 -6.87
C LYS A 153 4.47 -12.39 -5.94
N SER A 154 4.72 -11.35 -5.20
CA SER A 154 5.98 -11.08 -4.51
C SER A 154 6.12 -11.76 -3.15
N PHE A 155 5.07 -12.36 -2.58
CA PHE A 155 5.15 -12.96 -1.24
C PHE A 155 6.20 -14.07 -1.18
N ARG A 156 6.06 -15.11 -1.99
CA ARG A 156 7.02 -16.22 -2.00
C ARG A 156 8.42 -15.78 -2.39
N PRO A 157 8.62 -14.96 -3.45
CA PRO A 157 9.92 -14.40 -3.79
C PRO A 157 10.61 -13.64 -2.65
N HIS A 158 9.90 -12.81 -1.87
CA HIS A 158 10.49 -12.12 -0.72
C HIS A 158 10.91 -13.07 0.39
N VAL A 159 10.09 -14.11 0.68
CA VAL A 159 10.44 -15.14 1.67
C VAL A 159 11.69 -15.92 1.23
N ASP A 160 11.75 -16.34 -0.02
CA ASP A 160 12.90 -17.08 -0.56
C ASP A 160 14.17 -16.22 -0.60
N ALA A 161 14.05 -14.93 -0.93
CA ALA A 161 15.16 -13.98 -0.88
C ALA A 161 15.70 -13.79 0.55
N ALA A 162 14.83 -13.75 1.57
CA ALA A 162 15.24 -13.68 2.96
C ALA A 162 16.04 -14.94 3.36
N PHE A 163 15.55 -16.13 3.03
CA PHE A 163 16.30 -17.37 3.29
C PHE A 163 17.63 -17.41 2.54
N ALA A 164 17.68 -16.97 1.28
CA ALA A 164 18.92 -16.89 0.51
C ALA A 164 19.93 -15.91 1.14
N ALA A 165 19.45 -14.85 1.83
CA ALA A 165 20.28 -13.92 2.59
C ALA A 165 20.64 -14.43 4.01
N GLY A 166 20.29 -15.67 4.36
CA GLY A 166 20.56 -16.26 5.68
C GLY A 166 19.64 -15.70 6.80
N VAL A 167 18.49 -15.15 6.45
CA VAL A 167 17.51 -14.60 7.38
C VAL A 167 16.25 -15.45 7.39
N VAL A 168 15.72 -15.73 8.58
CA VAL A 168 14.36 -16.29 8.72
C VAL A 168 13.39 -15.10 8.78
N PRO A 169 12.58 -14.85 7.72
CA PRO A 169 11.68 -13.72 7.73
C PRO A 169 10.54 -13.94 8.72
N ARG A 170 10.14 -12.87 9.42
CA ARG A 170 8.90 -12.85 10.19
C ARG A 170 7.74 -12.62 9.22
N ILE A 171 6.79 -13.54 9.15
CA ILE A 171 5.58 -13.43 8.34
C ILE A 171 4.44 -13.01 9.25
N VAL A 172 3.79 -11.88 8.94
CA VAL A 172 2.72 -11.30 9.76
C VAL A 172 1.46 -11.10 8.94
N PRO A 173 0.55 -12.07 8.89
CA PRO A 173 -0.79 -11.85 8.36
C PRO A 173 -1.49 -10.77 9.20
N SER A 174 -2.09 -9.80 8.56
CA SER A 174 -2.74 -8.67 9.21
C SER A 174 -4.08 -8.37 8.53
N ALA A 175 -5.07 -7.98 9.30
CA ALA A 175 -6.39 -7.65 8.78
C ALA A 175 -6.35 -6.41 7.88
N GLY A 176 -5.58 -5.37 8.26
CA GLY A 176 -5.46 -4.13 7.51
C GLY A 176 -4.59 -4.30 6.27
N PHE A 177 -3.39 -4.89 6.41
CA PHE A 177 -2.49 -5.14 5.30
C PHE A 177 -3.01 -6.23 4.34
N GLY A 178 -3.84 -7.16 4.81
CA GLY A 178 -4.35 -8.27 4.00
C GLY A 178 -5.33 -7.87 2.90
N LEU A 179 -5.82 -6.63 2.85
CA LEU A 179 -6.75 -6.17 1.82
C LEU A 179 -6.17 -5.01 1.01
N ASP A 180 -5.61 -5.33 -0.14
CA ASP A 180 -5.41 -4.37 -1.21
C ASP A 180 -6.67 -4.30 -2.08
N VAL A 181 -7.05 -3.07 -2.45
CA VAL A 181 -8.31 -2.83 -3.16
C VAL A 181 -8.07 -2.83 -4.67
N ASP A 182 -8.29 -3.95 -5.33
CA ASP A 182 -8.08 -4.14 -6.78
C ASP A 182 -9.34 -4.45 -7.57
N THR A 183 -10.35 -5.04 -6.95
CA THR A 183 -11.56 -5.54 -7.59
C THR A 183 -12.83 -4.94 -6.99
N PRO A 184 -14.00 -5.05 -7.67
CA PRO A 184 -15.27 -4.65 -7.07
C PRO A 184 -15.62 -5.39 -5.76
N ASP A 185 -15.14 -6.61 -5.59
CA ASP A 185 -15.38 -7.38 -4.37
C ASP A 185 -14.52 -6.84 -3.21
N ASP A 186 -13.30 -6.37 -3.48
CA ASP A 186 -12.46 -5.70 -2.48
C ASP A 186 -13.09 -4.39 -2.01
N LEU A 187 -13.74 -3.63 -2.93
CA LEU A 187 -14.49 -2.44 -2.54
C LEU A 187 -15.65 -2.76 -1.60
N ARG A 188 -16.37 -3.88 -1.83
CA ARG A 188 -17.45 -4.33 -0.92
C ARG A 188 -16.89 -4.77 0.43
N ALA A 189 -15.78 -5.51 0.42
CA ALA A 189 -15.09 -5.93 1.63
C ALA A 189 -14.62 -4.71 2.45
N LEU A 190 -14.06 -3.70 1.79
CA LEU A 190 -13.66 -2.44 2.41
C LEU A 190 -14.84 -1.72 3.06
N LEU A 191 -15.96 -1.57 2.36
CA LEU A 191 -17.18 -0.92 2.89
C LEU A 191 -17.70 -1.62 4.14
N THR A 192 -17.58 -2.94 4.20
CA THR A 192 -18.02 -3.75 5.34
C THR A 192 -17.03 -3.66 6.51
N ARG A 193 -15.72 -3.74 6.23
CA ARG A 193 -14.66 -3.86 7.24
C ARG A 193 -14.18 -2.52 7.78
N GLY A 194 -14.21 -1.47 6.95
CA GLY A 194 -13.67 -0.15 7.26
C GLY A 194 -14.65 1.00 6.99
N PRO A 195 -15.87 1.00 7.55
CA PRO A 195 -16.89 1.99 7.21
C PRO A 195 -16.51 3.43 7.60
N ALA A 196 -15.56 3.61 8.50
CA ALA A 196 -15.08 4.93 8.95
C ALA A 196 -13.83 5.44 8.19
N THR A 197 -13.29 4.67 7.23
CA THR A 197 -12.16 5.12 6.42
C THR A 197 -12.55 6.29 5.50
N GLN A 198 -11.59 7.15 5.15
CA GLN A 198 -11.83 8.22 4.17
C GLN A 198 -12.26 7.62 2.82
N THR A 199 -11.70 6.46 2.46
CA THR A 199 -12.10 5.69 1.27
C THR A 199 -13.57 5.30 1.31
N ALA A 200 -14.07 4.72 2.40
CA ALA A 200 -15.49 4.37 2.53
C ALA A 200 -16.40 5.60 2.48
N VAL A 201 -16.03 6.66 3.17
CA VAL A 201 -16.75 7.96 3.13
C VAL A 201 -16.79 8.50 1.69
N HIS A 202 -15.68 8.44 0.96
CA HIS A 202 -15.63 8.83 -0.45
C HIS A 202 -16.58 7.98 -1.32
N LEU A 203 -16.56 6.65 -1.18
CA LEU A 203 -17.44 5.75 -1.93
C LEU A 203 -18.93 6.03 -1.67
N HIS A 204 -19.31 6.36 -0.44
CA HIS A 204 -20.68 6.75 -0.11
C HIS A 204 -21.07 8.10 -0.71
N ARG A 205 -20.23 9.11 -0.56
CA ARG A 205 -20.51 10.48 -1.04
C ARG A 205 -20.58 10.58 -2.56
N SER A 206 -19.79 9.78 -3.28
CA SER A 206 -19.79 9.73 -4.75
C SER A 206 -20.90 8.85 -5.33
N GLY A 207 -21.70 8.17 -4.50
CA GLY A 207 -22.74 7.24 -4.96
C GLY A 207 -22.20 5.89 -5.47
N ILE A 208 -20.88 5.67 -5.40
CA ILE A 208 -20.26 4.40 -5.86
C ILE A 208 -20.75 3.24 -5.00
N ALA A 209 -20.83 3.42 -3.67
CA ALA A 209 -21.29 2.38 -2.76
C ALA A 209 -22.69 1.86 -3.11
N ALA A 210 -23.64 2.73 -3.47
CA ALA A 210 -24.98 2.34 -3.90
C ALA A 210 -24.96 1.49 -5.18
N ARG A 211 -24.17 1.90 -6.20
CA ARG A 211 -24.04 1.15 -7.46
C ARG A 211 -23.40 -0.24 -7.28
N LEU A 212 -22.50 -0.39 -6.31
CA LEU A 212 -21.90 -1.70 -6.00
C LEU A 212 -22.90 -2.68 -5.40
N THR A 213 -23.89 -2.18 -4.65
CA THR A 213 -24.94 -2.99 -4.02
C THR A 213 -26.00 -3.44 -5.04
N GLU A 214 -26.45 -2.53 -5.91
CA GLU A 214 -27.49 -2.82 -6.93
C GLU A 214 -27.07 -3.91 -7.92
N ARG A 215 -25.81 -3.91 -8.37
CA ARG A 215 -25.29 -4.91 -9.31
C ARG A 215 -25.16 -6.32 -8.72
N HIS A 216 -25.21 -6.49 -7.42
CA HIS A 216 -25.19 -7.80 -6.76
C HIS A 216 -26.59 -8.44 -6.71
N GLY A 217 -27.65 -7.61 -6.60
CA GLY A 217 -29.04 -8.06 -6.57
C GLY A 217 -29.55 -8.65 -7.90
N THR A 218 -28.95 -8.27 -9.03
CA THR A 218 -29.37 -8.73 -10.36
C THR A 218 -28.79 -10.07 -10.80
N ARG A 219 -27.85 -10.65 -10.05
CA ARG A 219 -27.26 -11.99 -10.34
C ARG A 219 -27.91 -13.15 -9.58
N SER A 220 -28.88 -12.89 -8.72
CA SER A 220 -29.52 -13.91 -7.88
C SER A 220 -30.92 -14.28 -8.40
N ASN A 221 -31.04 -14.61 -9.68
CA ASN A 221 -32.24 -15.30 -10.17
C ASN A 221 -31.85 -16.34 -11.24
N PRO A 222 -31.56 -17.60 -10.88
CA PRO A 222 -31.66 -18.72 -11.81
C PRO A 222 -33.06 -19.29 -11.73
N HIS A 223 -33.76 -19.26 -12.83
CA HIS A 223 -34.90 -20.13 -13.06
C HIS A 223 -34.44 -21.58 -13.17
#